data_ac1a8b7b52e9fce82267803ce68ba780
#
_entry.id   ac1a8b7b52e9fce82267803ce68ba780
#
_cell.length_a   1.000
_cell.length_b   1.000
_cell.length_c   1.000
_cell.angle_alpha   90.00
_cell.angle_beta   90.00
_cell.angle_gamma   90.00
#
_symmetry.space_group_name_H-M   'P 1'
#
loop_
_entity.id
_entity.type
_entity.pdbx_description
1 polymer ?
#
loop_
_entity_poly.entity_id
_entity_poly.type
_entity_poly.pdbx_seq_one_letter_code
_entity_poly.pdbx_strand_id
1 'polypeptide(L)'
;MWCYYIMAFNGVMENRIKELRKNRGYTQVSLQMQTGIEQALLSKYENGERVPPTETLIRLADFFNVSIDYMLGRTDKPEINK
;
A
#
# COMPACT_ATOMS: atom_id res chain seq x y z
N MET A 1 -11.72 -17.57 1.14
CA MET A 1 -11.09 -16.66 2.09
C MET A 1 -9.73 -17.14 2.56
N TRP A 2 -9.63 -18.38 2.90
CA TRP A 2 -8.34 -18.97 3.29
C TRP A 2 -7.35 -19.02 2.16
N CYS A 3 -7.81 -19.38 0.95
CA CYS A 3 -6.95 -19.42 -0.21
C CYS A 3 -6.34 -18.05 -0.51
N TYR A 4 -7.06 -17.03 -0.14
CA TYR A 4 -6.62 -15.67 -0.36
C TYR A 4 -5.32 -15.37 0.40
N TYR A 5 -5.25 -15.78 1.66
CA TYR A 5 -4.04 -15.58 2.45
C TYR A 5 -2.91 -16.48 1.98
N ILE A 6 -3.26 -17.70 1.60
CA ILE A 6 -2.26 -18.64 1.13
C ILE A 6 -1.59 -18.13 -0.14
N MET A 7 -2.38 -17.54 -1.02
CA MET A 7 -1.86 -17.00 -2.26
C MET A 7 -0.93 -15.81 -2.02
N ALA A 8 -1.19 -15.04 -0.98
CA ALA A 8 -0.35 -13.90 -0.65
C ALA A 8 1.06 -14.31 -0.21
N PHE A 9 1.25 -15.58 0.17
CA PHE A 9 2.55 -16.05 0.61
C PHE A 9 3.38 -16.68 -0.49
N ASN A 10 2.96 -16.55 -1.72
CA ASN A 10 3.73 -17.08 -2.85
C ASN A 10 4.86 -16.14 -3.25
N GLY A 11 5.46 -15.49 -2.27
CA GLY A 11 6.62 -14.63 -2.50
C GLY A 11 6.28 -13.21 -2.86
N VAL A 12 5.03 -12.91 -3.09
CA VAL A 12 4.58 -11.55 -3.41
C VAL A 12 3.54 -11.14 -2.40
N MET A 13 3.79 -10.06 -1.69
CA MET A 13 2.81 -9.51 -0.77
C MET A 13 1.95 -8.51 -1.51
N GLU A 14 0.72 -8.89 -1.79
CA GLU A 14 -0.20 -7.98 -2.45
C GLU A 14 -0.65 -6.89 -1.50
N ASN A 15 -0.71 -5.68 -2.04
CA ASN A 15 -1.21 -4.55 -1.29
C ASN A 15 -1.94 -3.61 -2.24
N ARG A 16 -2.59 -2.60 -1.68
CA ARG A 16 -3.39 -1.68 -2.47
C ARG A 16 -2.72 -0.35 -2.73
N ILE A 17 -1.42 -0.26 -2.52
CA ILE A 17 -0.71 1.02 -2.70
C ILE A 17 -0.85 1.51 -4.13
N LYS A 18 -0.58 0.64 -5.10
CA LYS A 18 -0.69 1.00 -6.51
C LYS A 18 -2.11 1.37 -6.90
N GLU A 19 -3.07 0.59 -6.43
CA GLU A 19 -4.48 0.83 -6.70
C GLU A 19 -4.92 2.18 -6.14
N LEU A 20 -4.57 2.45 -4.89
CA LEU A 20 -4.92 3.72 -4.26
C LEU A 20 -4.27 4.89 -4.98
N ARG A 21 -3.01 4.73 -5.36
CA ARG A 21 -2.30 5.78 -6.08
C ARG A 21 -3.00 6.10 -7.40
N LYS A 22 -3.29 5.07 -8.18
CA LYS A 22 -3.93 5.25 -9.49
C LYS A 22 -5.33 5.82 -9.36
N ASN A 23 -6.09 5.35 -8.38
CA ASN A 23 -7.45 5.84 -8.16
C ASN A 23 -7.49 7.32 -7.80
N ARG A 24 -6.41 7.82 -7.21
CA ARG A 24 -6.30 9.23 -6.85
C ARG A 24 -5.60 10.06 -7.91
N GLY A 25 -5.21 9.44 -9.03
CA GLY A 25 -4.60 10.15 -10.15
C GLY A 25 -3.14 10.51 -9.97
N TYR A 26 -2.44 9.85 -9.05
CA TYR A 26 -1.01 10.12 -8.83
C TYR A 26 -0.13 9.20 -9.65
N THR A 27 0.96 9.78 -10.18
CA THR A 27 2.06 8.96 -10.68
C THR A 27 2.96 8.62 -9.50
N GLN A 28 3.91 7.68 -9.69
CA GLN A 28 4.87 7.39 -8.63
C GLN A 28 5.70 8.61 -8.27
N VAL A 29 6.08 9.40 -9.27
CA VAL A 29 6.87 10.62 -9.03
C VAL A 29 6.06 11.63 -8.23
N SER A 30 4.81 11.86 -8.60
CA SER A 30 3.99 12.82 -7.87
C SER A 30 3.71 12.33 -6.46
N LEU A 31 3.56 11.04 -6.27
CA LEU A 31 3.38 10.49 -4.92
C LEU A 31 4.64 10.69 -4.08
N GLN A 32 5.82 10.53 -4.68
CA GLN A 32 7.07 10.84 -3.99
C GLN A 32 7.08 12.29 -3.52
N MET A 33 6.64 13.20 -4.37
CA MET A 33 6.61 14.63 -4.03
C MET A 33 5.66 14.92 -2.87
N GLN A 34 4.58 14.17 -2.77
CA GLN A 34 3.59 14.39 -1.72
C GLN A 34 3.96 13.72 -0.40
N THR A 35 4.62 12.57 -0.45
CA THR A 35 4.87 11.77 0.76
C THR A 35 6.32 11.77 1.19
N GLY A 36 7.24 12.14 0.30
CA GLY A 36 8.67 12.06 0.60
C GLY A 36 9.25 10.67 0.48
N ILE A 37 8.47 9.71 0.02
CA ILE A 37 8.95 8.33 -0.18
C ILE A 37 9.51 8.22 -1.60
N GLU A 38 10.74 7.77 -1.72
CA GLU A 38 11.40 7.68 -3.03
C GLU A 38 10.62 6.82 -4.01
N GLN A 39 10.59 7.25 -5.27
CA GLN A 39 9.90 6.53 -6.32
C GLN A 39 10.39 5.09 -6.45
N ALA A 40 11.70 4.87 -6.35
CA ALA A 40 12.26 3.53 -6.45
C ALA A 40 11.71 2.61 -5.36
N LEU A 41 11.54 3.13 -4.14
CA LEU A 41 10.95 2.38 -3.05
C LEU A 41 9.48 2.14 -3.28
N LEU A 42 8.75 3.17 -3.74
CA LEU A 42 7.33 3.00 -4.05
C LEU A 42 7.12 1.89 -5.07
N SER A 43 7.97 1.85 -6.10
CA SER A 43 7.88 0.81 -7.11
C SER A 43 8.06 -0.58 -6.51
N LYS A 44 9.04 -0.73 -5.62
CA LYS A 44 9.29 -2.02 -4.97
C LYS A 44 8.12 -2.43 -4.08
N TYR A 45 7.55 -1.48 -3.36
CA TYR A 45 6.40 -1.77 -2.51
C TYR A 45 5.19 -2.17 -3.35
N GLU A 46 4.95 -1.47 -4.46
CA GLU A 46 3.81 -1.76 -5.32
C GLU A 46 3.94 -3.12 -6.00
N ASN A 47 5.16 -3.52 -6.30
CA ASN A 47 5.41 -4.80 -6.97
C ASN A 47 5.55 -5.96 -5.99
N GLY A 48 5.49 -5.70 -4.70
CA GLY A 48 5.65 -6.75 -3.70
C GLY A 48 7.09 -7.19 -3.50
N GLU A 49 8.05 -6.47 -4.06
CA GLU A 49 9.46 -6.83 -3.92
C GLU A 49 10.00 -6.49 -2.53
N ARG A 50 9.34 -5.59 -1.83
CA ARG A 50 9.77 -5.15 -0.52
C ARG A 50 8.54 -4.78 0.32
N VAL A 51 8.58 -5.16 1.58
CA VAL A 51 7.51 -4.81 2.52
C VAL A 51 7.82 -3.44 3.11
N PRO A 52 6.87 -2.49 3.04
CA PRO A 52 7.10 -1.18 3.63
C PRO A 52 7.27 -1.28 5.15
N PRO A 53 8.21 -0.54 5.73
CA PRO A 53 8.30 -0.44 7.18
C PRO A 53 7.02 0.17 7.76
N THR A 54 6.78 -0.08 9.05
CA THR A 54 5.59 0.43 9.72
C THR A 54 5.43 1.94 9.55
N GLU A 55 6.50 2.67 9.70
CA GLU A 55 6.46 4.13 9.56
C GLU A 55 5.99 4.55 8.17
N THR A 56 6.49 3.85 7.14
CA THR A 56 6.08 4.13 5.76
C THR A 56 4.62 3.78 5.54
N LEU A 57 4.17 2.66 6.11
CA LEU A 57 2.77 2.26 6.02
C LEU A 57 1.86 3.29 6.65
N ILE A 58 2.23 3.80 7.82
CA ILE A 58 1.45 4.83 8.50
C ILE A 58 1.37 6.09 7.64
N ARG A 59 2.49 6.50 7.07
CA ARG A 59 2.54 7.70 6.23
C ARG A 59 1.64 7.55 5.01
N LEU A 60 1.70 6.41 4.34
CA LEU A 60 0.86 6.17 3.16
C LEU A 60 -0.61 6.08 3.54
N ALA A 61 -0.91 5.37 4.63
CA ALA A 61 -2.29 5.21 5.07
C ALA A 61 -2.89 6.57 5.44
N ASP A 62 -2.13 7.41 6.12
CA ASP A 62 -2.59 8.75 6.48
C ASP A 62 -2.80 9.60 5.23
N PHE A 63 -1.89 9.52 4.29
CA PHE A 63 -2.00 10.28 3.06
C PHE A 63 -3.25 9.90 2.27
N PHE A 64 -3.51 8.60 2.14
CA PHE A 64 -4.68 8.12 1.42
C PHE A 64 -5.95 8.11 2.28
N ASN A 65 -5.82 8.38 3.57
CA ASN A 65 -6.93 8.39 4.51
C ASN A 65 -7.66 7.04 4.54
N VAL A 66 -6.90 5.98 4.63
CA VAL A 66 -7.43 4.62 4.75
C VAL A 66 -6.73 3.91 5.90
N SER A 67 -7.30 2.78 6.32
CA SER A 67 -6.66 1.98 7.35
C SER A 67 -5.47 1.22 6.77
N ILE A 68 -4.51 0.90 7.63
CA ILE A 68 -3.37 0.08 7.22
C ILE A 68 -3.85 -1.30 6.79
N ASP A 69 -4.84 -1.85 7.48
CA ASP A 69 -5.41 -3.15 7.12
C ASP A 69 -5.97 -3.15 5.71
N TYR A 70 -6.68 -2.08 5.34
CA TYR A 70 -7.19 -1.96 3.98
C TYR A 70 -6.05 -1.89 2.97
N MET A 71 -5.04 -1.10 3.29
CA MET A 71 -3.89 -0.93 2.39
C MET A 71 -3.16 -2.26 2.16
N LEU A 72 -3.06 -3.09 3.19
CA LEU A 72 -2.43 -4.39 3.10
C LEU A 72 -3.34 -5.48 2.54
N GLY A 73 -4.59 -5.15 2.23
CA GLY A 73 -5.53 -6.12 1.69
C GLY A 73 -6.12 -7.06 2.71
N ARG A 74 -6.03 -6.74 4.00
CA ARG A 74 -6.57 -7.58 5.06
C ARG A 74 -8.04 -7.37 5.31
N THR A 75 -8.58 -6.26 4.82
CA THR A 75 -9.99 -5.95 4.92
C THR A 75 -10.43 -5.21 3.67
N ASP A 76 -11.71 -5.29 3.35
CA ASP A 76 -12.29 -4.54 2.24
C ASP A 76 -12.84 -3.19 2.69
N LYS A 77 -12.76 -2.89 3.97
CA LYS A 77 -13.25 -1.63 4.52
C LYS A 77 -12.12 -0.63 4.65
N PRO A 78 -12.16 0.48 3.92
CA PRO A 78 -11.08 1.47 3.98
C PRO A 78 -11.10 2.31 5.24
N GLU A 79 -12.17 2.28 6.00
CA GLU A 79 -12.36 3.16 7.15
C GLU A 79 -11.28 2.95 8.20
N ILE A 80 -10.80 4.06 8.74
CA ILE A 80 -9.83 4.00 9.82
C ILE A 80 -10.54 3.52 11.07
N ASN A 81 -10.01 2.44 11.65
CA ASN A 81 -10.58 1.86 12.85
C ASN A 81 -9.98 2.54 14.06
N LYS A 82 -10.82 3.21 14.83
CA LYS A 82 -10.35 3.94 16.02
C LYS A 82 -10.67 3.20 17.29
#